data_cf4ba078fdf7d016cce5879ce33e534e
#
_entry.id   cf4ba078fdf7d016cce5879ce33e534e
#
_cell.length_a   1.000
_cell.length_b   1.000
_cell.length_c   1.000
_cell.angle_alpha   90.00
_cell.angle_beta   90.00
_cell.angle_gamma   90.00
#
_symmetry.space_group_name_H-M   'P 1'
#
loop_
_entity.id
_entity.type
_entity.pdbx_description
1 polymer ?
#
loop_
_entity_poly.entity_id
_entity_poly.type
_entity_poly.pdbx_seq_one_letter_code
_entity_poly.pdbx_strand_id
1 'polypeptide(L)'
;MSNPSNDLTREELAAWLRLEMAPGVGNRTARQLLLAFGLPQNVFDASAHTLEQVVTPRQRSGLQSIPPQLPELLETTWRWLQSAPLRHRVLTLGDPAYPPSLLEMEDPPLLLYVRGPEWAWTQPA
;
A
#
# COMPACT_ATOMS: atom_id res chain seq x y z
N MET A 1 -3.87 22.59 7.94
CA MET A 1 -2.92 21.52 8.18
C MET A 1 -3.48 20.22 7.63
N SER A 2 -2.69 19.53 6.87
CA SER A 2 -3.19 18.33 6.22
C SER A 2 -3.26 17.15 7.18
N ASN A 3 -4.19 16.27 6.91
CA ASN A 3 -4.35 15.03 7.65
C ASN A 3 -3.32 14.02 7.13
N PRO A 4 -2.45 13.44 7.99
CA PRO A 4 -1.43 12.50 7.52
C PRO A 4 -1.96 11.37 6.64
N SER A 5 -3.16 10.87 6.92
CA SER A 5 -3.72 9.80 6.11
C SER A 5 -4.27 10.28 4.76
N ASN A 6 -4.45 11.62 4.59
CA ASN A 6 -4.83 12.22 3.32
C ASN A 6 -3.62 12.81 2.58
N ASP A 7 -2.43 12.69 3.18
CA ASP A 7 -1.22 13.27 2.63
C ASP A 7 -0.40 12.29 1.82
N LEU A 8 -1.03 11.20 1.43
CA LEU A 8 -0.38 10.22 0.57
C LEU A 8 -0.02 10.90 -0.75
N THR A 9 1.26 11.03 -1.03
CA THR A 9 1.70 11.62 -2.29
C THR A 9 1.45 10.65 -3.44
N ARG A 10 1.50 11.18 -4.65
CA ARG A 10 1.36 10.33 -5.83
C ARG A 10 2.45 9.27 -5.88
N GLU A 11 3.68 9.62 -5.52
CA GLU A 11 4.81 8.70 -5.48
C GLU A 11 4.62 7.62 -4.42
N GLU A 12 4.11 8.00 -3.26
CA GLU A 12 3.82 7.04 -2.19
C GLU A 12 2.71 6.08 -2.61
N LEU A 13 1.65 6.61 -3.21
CA LEU A 13 0.57 5.77 -3.72
C LEU A 13 1.10 4.80 -4.78
N ALA A 14 1.95 5.28 -5.68
CA ALA A 14 2.55 4.42 -6.70
C ALA A 14 3.34 3.27 -6.08
N ALA A 15 4.11 3.54 -5.03
CA ALA A 15 4.89 2.51 -4.36
C ALA A 15 4.00 1.46 -3.68
N TRP A 16 2.92 1.89 -3.03
CA TRP A 16 1.97 0.96 -2.42
C TRP A 16 1.27 0.09 -3.46
N LEU A 17 0.83 0.70 -4.56
CA LEU A 17 0.18 -0.04 -5.65
C LEU A 17 1.15 -1.02 -6.31
N ARG A 18 2.40 -0.60 -6.50
CA ARG A 18 3.43 -1.46 -7.07
C ARG A 18 3.68 -2.69 -6.19
N LEU A 19 3.73 -2.49 -4.87
CA LEU A 19 3.92 -3.60 -3.95
C LEU A 19 2.75 -4.57 -4.01
N GLU A 20 1.53 -4.05 -4.04
CA GLU A 20 0.32 -4.86 -4.14
C GLU A 20 0.28 -5.67 -5.42
N MET A 21 0.78 -5.11 -6.52
CA MET A 21 0.75 -5.73 -7.84
C MET A 21 1.97 -6.62 -8.14
N ALA A 22 2.95 -6.68 -7.25
CA ALA A 22 4.20 -7.40 -7.51
C ALA A 22 3.96 -8.88 -7.77
N PRO A 23 4.39 -9.43 -8.92
CA PRO A 23 4.16 -10.84 -9.23
C PRO A 23 4.84 -11.77 -8.22
N GLY A 24 4.11 -12.76 -7.76
CA GLY A 24 4.64 -13.74 -6.82
C GLY A 24 4.76 -13.25 -5.38
N VAL A 25 4.36 -12.02 -5.11
CA VAL A 25 4.40 -11.43 -3.77
C VAL A 25 2.96 -11.26 -3.29
N GLY A 26 2.53 -12.15 -2.39
CA GLY A 26 1.21 -12.03 -1.78
C GLY A 26 1.21 -11.05 -0.62
N ASN A 27 0.03 -10.81 -0.05
CA ASN A 27 -0.12 -9.86 1.06
C ASN A 27 0.73 -10.23 2.28
N ARG A 28 0.87 -11.52 2.55
CA ARG A 28 1.68 -11.98 3.67
C ARG A 28 3.15 -11.60 3.50
N THR A 29 3.71 -11.86 2.33
CA THR A 29 5.10 -11.51 2.02
C THR A 29 5.27 -10.00 1.99
N ALA A 30 4.31 -9.27 1.42
CA ALA A 30 4.35 -7.81 1.41
C ALA A 30 4.37 -7.25 2.83
N ARG A 31 3.57 -7.82 3.74
CA ARG A 31 3.58 -7.40 5.14
C ARG A 31 4.94 -7.65 5.79
N GLN A 32 5.58 -8.77 5.49
CA GLN A 32 6.93 -9.07 5.99
C GLN A 32 7.94 -8.04 5.49
N LEU A 33 7.83 -7.64 4.23
CA LEU A 33 8.68 -6.61 3.65
C LEU A 33 8.48 -5.27 4.35
N LEU A 34 7.25 -4.91 4.63
CA LEU A 34 6.95 -3.66 5.33
C LEU A 34 7.47 -3.68 6.76
N LEU A 35 7.41 -4.83 7.44
CA LEU A 35 7.98 -4.97 8.78
C LEU A 35 9.51 -4.82 8.76
N ALA A 36 10.14 -5.29 7.69
CA ALA A 36 11.59 -5.23 7.57
C ALA A 36 12.10 -3.85 7.12
N PHE A 37 11.38 -3.20 6.22
CA PHE A 37 11.86 -1.97 5.56
C PHE A 37 11.07 -0.71 5.94
N GLY A 38 9.89 -0.86 6.50
CA GLY A 38 9.05 0.24 6.97
C GLY A 38 8.06 0.76 5.94
N LEU A 39 8.55 1.21 4.80
CA LEU A 39 7.70 1.79 3.74
C LEU A 39 7.97 1.11 2.40
N PRO A 40 6.96 1.08 1.50
CA PRO A 40 7.17 0.49 0.17
C PRO A 40 8.33 1.11 -0.61
N GLN A 41 8.54 2.42 -0.50
CA GLN A 41 9.66 3.09 -1.16
C GLN A 41 11.00 2.46 -0.75
N ASN A 42 11.13 2.14 0.53
CA ASN A 42 12.34 1.52 1.04
C ASN A 42 12.55 0.11 0.48
N VAL A 43 11.45 -0.61 0.26
CA VAL A 43 11.52 -1.93 -0.38
C VAL A 43 12.11 -1.80 -1.78
N PHE A 44 11.62 -0.85 -2.57
CA PHE A 44 12.07 -0.69 -3.95
C PHE A 44 13.44 -0.05 -4.07
N ASP A 45 13.90 0.64 -3.03
CA ASP A 45 15.26 1.21 -2.99
C ASP A 45 16.30 0.20 -2.49
N ALA A 46 15.86 -0.92 -1.93
CA ALA A 46 16.77 -1.92 -1.40
C ALA A 46 17.48 -2.70 -2.52
N SER A 47 18.71 -3.12 -2.26
CA SER A 47 19.44 -3.94 -3.21
C SER A 47 18.85 -5.34 -3.32
N ALA A 48 19.12 -6.03 -4.41
CA ALA A 48 18.67 -7.40 -4.60
C ALA A 48 19.14 -8.30 -3.45
N HIS A 49 20.38 -8.14 -3.03
CA HIS A 49 20.93 -8.92 -1.92
C HIS A 49 20.15 -8.70 -0.62
N THR A 50 19.84 -7.45 -0.33
CA THR A 50 19.08 -7.10 0.88
C THR A 50 17.65 -7.66 0.82
N LEU A 51 17.00 -7.56 -0.32
CA LEU A 51 15.65 -8.12 -0.51
C LEU A 51 15.63 -9.63 -0.33
N GLU A 52 16.66 -10.34 -0.82
CA GLU A 52 16.70 -11.80 -0.71
C GLU A 52 16.92 -12.32 0.69
N GLN A 53 17.16 -11.44 1.66
CA GLN A 53 17.16 -11.81 3.07
C GLN A 53 15.74 -11.99 3.62
N VAL A 54 14.75 -11.47 2.93
CA VAL A 54 13.35 -11.53 3.35
C VAL A 54 12.53 -12.38 2.38
N VAL A 55 12.86 -12.35 1.09
CA VAL A 55 12.08 -13.01 0.04
C VAL A 55 12.97 -13.92 -0.79
N THR A 56 12.33 -14.79 -1.57
CA THR A 56 13.03 -15.67 -2.50
C THR A 56 13.56 -14.88 -3.69
N PRO A 57 14.57 -15.41 -4.43
CA PRO A 57 15.04 -14.76 -5.65
C PRO A 57 13.91 -14.53 -6.67
N ARG A 58 12.95 -15.43 -6.75
CA ARG A 58 11.81 -15.29 -7.65
C ARG A 58 10.92 -14.12 -7.24
N GLN A 59 10.63 -13.98 -5.94
CA GLN A 59 9.87 -12.87 -5.41
C GLN A 59 10.61 -11.55 -5.59
N ARG A 60 11.92 -11.55 -5.36
CA ARG A 60 12.76 -10.37 -5.60
C ARG A 60 12.67 -9.93 -7.06
N SER A 61 12.71 -10.87 -7.99
CA SER A 61 12.56 -10.57 -9.41
C SER A 61 11.19 -9.92 -9.70
N GLY A 62 10.14 -10.45 -9.07
CA GLY A 62 8.80 -9.87 -9.20
C GLY A 62 8.73 -8.45 -8.66
N LEU A 63 9.40 -8.18 -7.54
CA LEU A 63 9.45 -6.82 -6.97
C LEU A 63 10.18 -5.84 -7.87
N GLN A 64 11.19 -6.28 -8.58
CA GLN A 64 11.98 -5.43 -9.47
C GLN A 64 11.29 -5.18 -10.82
N SER A 65 10.27 -5.95 -11.13
CA SER A 65 9.47 -5.78 -12.33
C SER A 65 8.45 -4.68 -12.12
N ILE A 66 8.35 -3.74 -13.06
CA ILE A 66 7.33 -2.70 -12.97
C ILE A 66 6.07 -3.22 -13.68
N PRO A 67 4.94 -3.37 -12.95
CA PRO A 67 3.71 -3.86 -13.58
C PRO A 67 3.25 -2.94 -14.70
N PRO A 68 2.93 -3.49 -15.88
CA PRO A 68 2.51 -2.64 -17.02
C PRO A 68 1.22 -1.86 -16.75
N GLN A 69 0.36 -2.36 -15.88
CA GLN A 69 -0.90 -1.69 -15.54
C GLN A 69 -0.74 -0.60 -14.47
N LEU A 70 0.44 -0.49 -13.86
CA LEU A 70 0.65 0.45 -12.76
C LEU A 70 0.36 1.90 -13.14
N PRO A 71 0.86 2.45 -14.27
CA PRO A 71 0.59 3.85 -14.60
C PRO A 71 -0.91 4.15 -14.73
N GLU A 72 -1.66 3.26 -15.35
CA GLU A 72 -3.09 3.44 -15.53
C GLU A 72 -3.84 3.35 -14.20
N LEU A 73 -3.51 2.36 -13.38
CA LEU A 73 -4.13 2.21 -12.06
C LEU A 73 -3.81 3.39 -11.16
N LEU A 74 -2.57 3.85 -11.18
CA LEU A 74 -2.16 5.02 -10.41
C LEU A 74 -2.97 6.25 -10.81
N GLU A 75 -3.09 6.50 -12.10
CA GLU A 75 -3.83 7.65 -12.61
C GLU A 75 -5.31 7.57 -12.23
N THR A 76 -5.92 6.40 -12.39
CA THR A 76 -7.32 6.18 -12.04
C THR A 76 -7.56 6.38 -10.55
N THR A 77 -6.70 5.83 -9.70
CA THR A 77 -6.82 5.94 -8.26
C THR A 77 -6.60 7.38 -7.80
N TRP A 78 -5.58 8.03 -8.36
CA TRP A 78 -5.28 9.42 -8.02
C TRP A 78 -6.44 10.35 -8.37
N ARG A 79 -7.01 10.14 -9.55
CA ARG A 79 -8.18 10.91 -10.01
C ARG A 79 -9.38 10.70 -9.11
N TRP A 80 -9.60 9.45 -8.69
CA TRP A 80 -10.68 9.11 -7.77
C TRP A 80 -10.51 9.84 -6.43
N LEU A 81 -9.29 9.86 -5.89
CA LEU A 81 -9.00 10.59 -4.65
C LEU A 81 -9.26 12.08 -4.79
N GLN A 82 -8.90 12.66 -5.93
CA GLN A 82 -9.06 14.09 -6.18
C GLN A 82 -10.51 14.48 -6.43
N SER A 83 -11.33 13.54 -6.91
CA SER A 83 -12.73 13.83 -7.26
C SER A 83 -13.60 14.15 -6.05
N ALA A 84 -13.26 13.63 -4.87
CA ALA A 84 -13.99 13.91 -3.64
C ALA A 84 -13.03 13.78 -2.45
N PRO A 85 -12.11 14.74 -2.26
CA PRO A 85 -11.03 14.60 -1.28
C PRO A 85 -11.50 14.49 0.17
N LEU A 86 -12.71 14.92 0.47
CA LEU A 86 -13.27 14.77 1.81
C LEU A 86 -14.01 13.47 2.02
N ARG A 87 -14.28 12.72 0.96
CA ARG A 87 -15.09 11.49 1.01
C ARG A 87 -14.35 10.26 0.50
N HIS A 88 -13.30 10.44 -0.28
CA HIS A 88 -12.53 9.34 -0.82
C HIS A 88 -11.17 9.29 -0.14
N ARG A 89 -10.78 8.09 0.26
CA ARG A 89 -9.53 7.89 0.95
C ARG A 89 -8.94 6.53 0.65
N VAL A 90 -7.63 6.47 0.65
CA VAL A 90 -6.90 5.20 0.63
C VAL A 90 -6.24 5.04 1.99
N LEU A 91 -6.58 3.96 2.69
CA LEU A 91 -5.93 3.61 3.95
C LEU A 91 -4.87 2.57 3.67
N THR A 92 -3.64 2.84 4.07
CA THR A 92 -2.54 1.90 3.92
C THR A 92 -2.39 1.08 5.20
N LEU A 93 -1.72 -0.05 5.11
CA LEU A 93 -1.61 -1.00 6.21
C LEU A 93 -1.02 -0.39 7.50
N GLY A 94 -0.23 0.65 7.41
CA GLY A 94 0.33 1.32 8.59
C GLY A 94 -0.46 2.54 9.05
N ASP A 95 -1.56 2.88 8.38
CA ASP A 95 -2.35 4.06 8.70
C ASP A 95 -3.07 3.88 10.04
N PRO A 96 -3.05 4.90 10.93
CA PRO A 96 -3.76 4.83 12.21
C PRO A 96 -5.26 4.58 12.06
N ALA A 97 -5.87 4.96 10.94
CA ALA A 97 -7.29 4.75 10.70
C ALA A 97 -7.60 3.36 10.13
N TYR A 98 -6.59 2.55 9.87
CA TYR A 98 -6.79 1.19 9.35
C TYR A 98 -7.56 0.37 10.39
N PRO A 99 -8.64 -0.34 10.00
CA PRO A 99 -9.47 -1.07 10.96
C PRO A 99 -8.68 -2.15 11.70
N PRO A 100 -8.68 -2.11 13.05
CA PRO A 100 -7.94 -3.11 13.84
C PRO A 100 -8.40 -4.54 13.61
N SER A 101 -9.68 -4.74 13.30
CA SER A 101 -10.21 -6.08 13.03
C SER A 101 -9.56 -6.74 11.82
N LEU A 102 -9.16 -5.95 10.81
CA LEU A 102 -8.48 -6.49 9.65
C LEU A 102 -7.03 -6.84 9.94
N LEU A 103 -6.41 -6.17 10.91
CA LEU A 103 -5.04 -6.47 11.30
C LEU A 103 -4.90 -7.84 11.96
N GLU A 104 -6.00 -8.41 12.44
CA GLU A 104 -6.01 -9.74 13.02
C GLU A 104 -5.98 -10.84 11.97
N MET A 105 -6.22 -10.49 10.70
CA MET A 105 -6.11 -11.44 9.61
C MET A 105 -4.66 -11.82 9.38
N GLU A 106 -4.45 -13.05 8.89
CA GLU A 106 -3.10 -13.53 8.59
C GLU A 106 -2.43 -12.71 7.48
N ASP A 107 -3.22 -12.30 6.49
CA ASP A 107 -2.71 -11.53 5.35
C ASP A 107 -3.65 -10.34 5.06
N PRO A 108 -3.64 -9.31 5.94
CA PRO A 108 -4.52 -8.17 5.73
C PRO A 108 -4.21 -7.43 4.43
N PRO A 109 -5.23 -6.82 3.78
CA PRO A 109 -5.01 -6.03 2.57
C PRO A 109 -4.03 -4.90 2.80
N LEU A 110 -3.18 -4.61 1.82
CA LEU A 110 -2.22 -3.50 1.92
C LEU A 110 -2.91 -2.15 1.80
N LEU A 111 -3.97 -2.09 1.02
CA LEU A 111 -4.71 -0.86 0.73
C LEU A 111 -6.20 -1.09 0.90
N LEU A 112 -6.87 -0.10 1.47
CA LEU A 112 -8.34 -0.07 1.54
C LEU A 112 -8.82 1.20 0.87
N TYR A 113 -9.79 1.07 -0.03
CA TYR A 113 -10.43 2.22 -0.67
C TYR A 113 -11.70 2.53 0.13
N VAL A 114 -11.76 3.73 0.69
CA VAL A 114 -12.85 4.11 1.60
C VAL A 114 -13.63 5.28 1.03
N ARG A 115 -14.96 5.18 1.07
CA ARG A 115 -15.89 6.24 0.68
C ARG A 115 -16.75 6.63 1.85
N GLY A 116 -17.10 7.91 1.90
CA GLY A 116 -18.02 8.41 2.89
C GLY A 116 -17.36 9.37 3.86
N PRO A 117 -18.14 9.92 4.80
CA PRO A 117 -17.59 10.84 5.80
C PRO A 117 -16.64 10.10 6.74
N GLU A 118 -15.69 10.84 7.26
CA GLU A 118 -14.65 10.28 8.13
C GLU A 118 -15.22 9.50 9.31
N TRP A 119 -16.30 10.00 9.92
CA TRP A 119 -16.88 9.33 11.08
C TRP A 119 -17.39 7.92 10.76
N ALA A 120 -17.76 7.66 9.50
CA ALA A 120 -18.34 6.37 9.11
C ALA A 120 -17.32 5.23 9.14
N TRP A 121 -16.04 5.53 8.88
CA TRP A 121 -15.00 4.49 8.81
C TRP A 121 -13.93 4.61 9.89
N THR A 122 -13.99 5.63 10.73
CA THR A 122 -13.08 5.75 11.87
C THR A 122 -13.74 5.31 13.18
N GLN A 123 -15.03 5.09 13.20
CA GLN A 123 -15.72 4.62 14.40
C GLN A 123 -15.32 3.19 14.73
N PRO A 124 -15.18 2.88 16.02
CA PRO A 124 -14.95 1.50 16.40
C PRO A 124 -16.14 0.63 16.02
N ALA A 125 -15.83 -0.55 15.57
CA ALA A 125 -16.85 -1.51 15.17
C ALA A 125 -17.64 -2.00 16.39
#